data_16e51bf49b30c28d14d8a265abb5a235
#
_entry.id   16e51bf49b30c28d14d8a265abb5a235
#
_cell.length_a   1.000
_cell.length_b   1.000
_cell.length_c   1.000
_cell.angle_alpha   90.00
_cell.angle_beta   90.00
_cell.angle_gamma   90.00
#
_symmetry.space_group_name_H-M   'P 1'
#
loop_
_entity.id
_entity.type
_entity.pdbx_description
1 polymer ?
#
loop_
_entity_poly.entity_id
_entity_poly.type
_entity_poly.pdbx_seq_one_letter_code
_entity_poly.pdbx_strand_id
1 'polypeptide(L)'
;MTLVVIGPVTHDLVVIGEEESHKIGGATYFQSFVFEEFHNDYLAIVNCSDEKLVEGFPSSDKVRVIKKDDTHFFINNYPFEDDRDTREQFSNFANIPILVSDLEDILPREIEGFVLNPLNRYDFPAETVEYLKSFDVPIFASIQGFLRLPDVQVNENYTIKLSNFEELRGILSGVDVIFLDEAEKNIIGNDYDVDEMVITNGSHGSRVISDSEIKIDAEECVKVVDTTGCGDTYMAAYVTQKLLLKSCEIAGRFASKIASKKIENFGPYCFKK
;
A
#
# COMPACT_ATOMS: atom_id res chain seq x y z
N MET A 1 -10.65 -19.71 0.27
CA MET A 1 -9.47 -19.29 -0.55
C MET A 1 -8.96 -18.02 0.10
N THR A 2 -7.64 -17.91 0.25
CA THR A 2 -7.00 -16.87 1.07
C THR A 2 -6.51 -15.73 0.20
N LEU A 3 -6.83 -14.47 0.55
CA LEU A 3 -6.24 -13.29 -0.04
C LEU A 3 -4.80 -13.12 0.48
N VAL A 4 -3.82 -13.06 -0.39
CA VAL A 4 -2.41 -12.92 -0.01
C VAL A 4 -1.96 -11.47 -0.19
N VAL A 5 -1.59 -10.82 0.91
CA VAL A 5 -1.19 -9.40 0.95
C VAL A 5 0.31 -9.33 1.18
N ILE A 6 1.06 -8.86 0.18
CA ILE A 6 2.52 -8.94 0.18
C ILE A 6 3.13 -7.55 0.13
N GLY A 7 4.09 -7.28 0.99
CA GLY A 7 4.89 -6.05 0.96
C GLY A 7 5.57 -5.74 2.27
N PRO A 8 6.57 -4.87 2.28
CA PRO A 8 7.34 -4.57 3.48
C PRO A 8 6.51 -4.03 4.64
N VAL A 9 6.89 -4.43 5.85
CA VAL A 9 6.55 -3.69 7.07
C VAL A 9 7.69 -2.72 7.39
N THR A 10 7.37 -1.55 7.93
CA THR A 10 8.37 -0.50 8.18
C THR A 10 8.41 -0.10 9.64
N HIS A 11 9.55 0.43 10.04
CA HIS A 11 9.70 1.19 11.25
C HIS A 11 9.78 2.67 10.88
N ASP A 12 8.80 3.47 11.28
CA ASP A 12 8.69 4.86 10.89
C ASP A 12 9.00 5.78 12.07
N LEU A 13 9.81 6.81 11.84
CA LEU A 13 9.97 7.96 12.72
C LEU A 13 9.06 9.10 12.23
N VAL A 14 8.17 9.54 13.07
CA VAL A 14 7.31 10.70 12.81
C VAL A 14 7.79 11.85 13.65
N VAL A 15 8.18 12.94 12.99
CA VAL A 15 8.67 14.18 13.61
C VAL A 15 7.65 15.29 13.38
N ILE A 16 7.20 15.96 14.45
CA ILE A 16 6.23 17.03 14.40
C ILE A 16 6.77 18.17 15.27
N GLY A 17 7.31 19.21 14.64
CA GLY A 17 8.04 20.23 15.40
C GLY A 17 9.21 19.63 16.16
N GLU A 18 9.17 19.65 17.50
CA GLU A 18 10.19 19.06 18.37
C GLU A 18 9.81 17.64 18.89
N GLU A 19 8.60 17.17 18.58
CA GLU A 19 8.12 15.86 19.05
C GLU A 19 8.49 14.74 18.10
N GLU A 20 9.04 13.66 18.63
CA GLU A 20 9.39 12.44 17.89
C GLU A 20 8.57 11.24 18.38
N SER A 21 8.09 10.43 17.46
CA SER A 21 7.41 9.18 17.78
C SER A 21 7.73 8.07 16.78
N HIS A 22 7.96 6.86 17.29
CA HIS A 22 8.17 5.68 16.46
C HIS A 22 6.86 4.95 16.23
N LYS A 23 6.64 4.52 14.99
CA LYS A 23 5.42 3.82 14.57
C LYS A 23 5.76 2.65 13.66
N ILE A 24 4.87 1.68 13.63
CA ILE A 24 4.87 0.66 12.59
C ILE A 24 4.15 1.24 11.38
N GLY A 25 4.72 1.02 10.19
CA GLY A 25 4.18 1.48 8.93
C GLY A 25 4.19 0.39 7.85
N GLY A 26 4.01 0.83 6.62
CA GLY A 26 3.90 -0.02 5.44
C GLY A 26 2.46 -0.31 5.05
N ALA A 27 2.20 -0.36 3.75
CA ALA A 27 0.85 -0.54 3.23
C ALA A 27 0.20 -1.85 3.70
N THR A 28 0.96 -2.95 3.71
CA THR A 28 0.51 -4.26 4.19
C THR A 28 0.04 -4.21 5.65
N TYR A 29 0.70 -3.44 6.50
CA TYR A 29 0.29 -3.21 7.89
C TYR A 29 -1.07 -2.51 7.96
N PHE A 30 -1.24 -1.36 7.30
CA PHE A 30 -2.50 -0.60 7.32
C PHE A 30 -3.66 -1.40 6.73
N GLN A 31 -3.43 -2.10 5.63
CA GLN A 31 -4.42 -2.92 4.94
C GLN A 31 -4.91 -4.10 5.78
N SER A 32 -4.03 -4.70 6.59
CA SER A 32 -4.38 -5.84 7.44
C SER A 32 -5.54 -5.55 8.39
N PHE A 33 -5.66 -4.31 8.90
CA PHE A 33 -6.78 -3.91 9.77
C PHE A 33 -8.12 -3.85 9.02
N VAL A 34 -8.09 -3.50 7.75
CA VAL A 34 -9.28 -3.48 6.90
C VAL A 34 -9.68 -4.91 6.52
N PHE A 35 -8.72 -5.74 6.13
CA PHE A 35 -8.99 -7.13 5.79
C PHE A 35 -9.49 -7.93 7.00
N GLU A 36 -8.93 -7.70 8.20
CA GLU A 36 -9.42 -8.34 9.42
C GLU A 36 -10.90 -8.07 9.67
N GLU A 37 -11.39 -6.88 9.35
CA GLU A 37 -12.79 -6.49 9.58
C GLU A 37 -13.72 -6.95 8.45
N PHE A 38 -13.29 -6.85 7.18
CA PHE A 38 -14.21 -6.96 6.06
C PHE A 38 -13.98 -8.17 5.15
N HIS A 39 -12.89 -8.91 5.33
CA HIS A 39 -12.59 -10.10 4.52
C HIS A 39 -12.24 -11.31 5.38
N ASN A 40 -11.44 -11.15 6.39
CA ASN A 40 -11.02 -12.12 7.42
C ASN A 40 -10.19 -13.33 6.93
N ASP A 41 -10.37 -13.88 5.73
CA ASP A 41 -9.52 -14.95 5.19
C ASP A 41 -8.38 -14.35 4.38
N TYR A 42 -7.38 -13.78 5.08
CA TYR A 42 -6.19 -13.19 4.48
C TYR A 42 -4.91 -13.68 5.14
N LEU A 43 -3.81 -13.60 4.40
CA LEU A 43 -2.46 -13.84 4.85
C LEU A 43 -1.57 -12.65 4.48
N ALA A 44 -1.02 -11.95 5.46
CA ALA A 44 -0.03 -10.91 5.25
C ALA A 44 1.37 -11.53 5.19
N ILE A 45 2.11 -11.29 4.12
CA ILE A 45 3.51 -11.69 3.96
C ILE A 45 4.36 -10.41 3.97
N VAL A 46 5.19 -10.27 4.99
CA VAL A 46 6.03 -9.08 5.19
C VAL A 46 7.50 -9.44 5.23
N ASN A 47 8.36 -8.53 4.78
CA ASN A 47 9.80 -8.68 4.86
C ASN A 47 10.41 -7.64 5.80
N CYS A 48 11.25 -8.08 6.73
CA CYS A 48 11.95 -7.23 7.71
C CYS A 48 13.06 -7.99 8.44
N SER A 49 13.92 -7.25 9.15
CA SER A 49 14.89 -7.81 10.08
C SER A 49 14.33 -7.92 11.51
N ASP A 50 13.41 -7.04 11.90
CA ASP A 50 12.80 -7.02 13.24
C ASP A 50 11.40 -7.65 13.23
N GLU A 51 11.33 -8.91 13.62
CA GLU A 51 10.08 -9.67 13.68
C GLU A 51 9.09 -9.16 14.76
N LYS A 52 9.54 -8.32 15.70
CA LYS A 52 8.64 -7.70 16.70
C LYS A 52 7.62 -6.75 16.09
N LEU A 53 7.89 -6.23 14.88
CA LEU A 53 6.94 -5.40 14.14
C LEU A 53 5.61 -6.13 13.87
N VAL A 54 5.63 -7.48 13.83
CA VAL A 54 4.42 -8.29 13.63
C VAL A 54 3.45 -8.20 14.82
N GLU A 55 3.94 -7.90 16.02
CA GLU A 55 3.08 -7.76 17.21
C GLU A 55 2.08 -6.60 17.07
N GLY A 56 2.35 -5.65 16.19
CA GLY A 56 1.44 -4.54 15.90
C GLY A 56 0.29 -4.87 14.95
N PHE A 57 0.33 -6.01 14.26
CA PHE A 57 -0.75 -6.42 13.36
C PHE A 57 -2.01 -6.84 14.11
N PRO A 58 -3.21 -6.73 13.51
CA PRO A 58 -4.47 -7.07 14.18
C PRO A 58 -4.55 -8.56 14.55
N SER A 59 -3.91 -9.43 13.77
CA SER A 59 -3.84 -10.88 13.98
C SER A 59 -2.47 -11.39 13.57
N SER A 60 -1.56 -11.57 14.52
CA SER A 60 -0.18 -11.98 14.24
C SER A 60 -0.06 -13.40 13.69
N ASP A 61 -1.02 -14.27 13.94
CA ASP A 61 -1.10 -15.62 13.37
C ASP A 61 -1.37 -15.62 11.86
N LYS A 62 -1.94 -14.54 11.33
CA LYS A 62 -2.13 -14.29 9.90
C LYS A 62 -0.94 -13.61 9.22
N VAL A 63 0.20 -13.48 9.90
CA VAL A 63 1.40 -12.86 9.34
C VAL A 63 2.49 -13.89 9.14
N ARG A 64 3.17 -13.82 8.00
CA ARG A 64 4.40 -14.56 7.71
C ARG A 64 5.53 -13.58 7.45
N VAL A 65 6.66 -13.80 8.09
CA VAL A 65 7.84 -12.94 7.95
C VAL A 65 8.85 -13.60 7.03
N ILE A 66 9.21 -12.90 5.98
CA ILE A 66 10.42 -13.15 5.20
C ILE A 66 11.56 -12.46 5.92
N LYS A 67 12.40 -13.22 6.63
CA LYS A 67 13.53 -12.69 7.37
C LYS A 67 14.56 -12.10 6.42
N LYS A 68 14.89 -10.82 6.60
CA LYS A 68 15.93 -10.11 5.87
C LYS A 68 16.96 -9.51 6.81
N ASP A 69 18.06 -9.00 6.26
CA ASP A 69 19.14 -8.39 7.05
C ASP A 69 18.84 -6.96 7.50
N ASP A 70 17.83 -6.32 6.88
CA ASP A 70 17.42 -4.94 7.16
C ASP A 70 15.89 -4.81 7.19
N THR A 71 15.42 -3.64 7.62
CA THR A 71 14.01 -3.23 7.60
C THR A 71 13.89 -1.87 6.94
N HIS A 72 12.85 -1.66 6.13
CA HIS A 72 12.56 -0.33 5.61
C HIS A 72 12.27 0.63 6.75
N PHE A 73 12.94 1.78 6.69
CA PHE A 73 12.80 2.87 7.63
C PHE A 73 12.40 4.15 6.91
N PHE A 74 11.37 4.82 7.42
CA PHE A 74 10.95 6.11 6.91
C PHE A 74 10.98 7.15 8.02
N ILE A 75 11.44 8.36 7.67
CA ILE A 75 11.26 9.56 8.48
C ILE A 75 10.17 10.39 7.81
N ASN A 76 9.09 10.66 8.54
CA ASN A 76 8.01 11.53 8.13
C ASN A 76 8.11 12.82 8.96
N ASN A 77 8.74 13.85 8.39
CA ASN A 77 8.95 15.13 9.03
C ASN A 77 7.85 16.12 8.64
N TYR A 78 7.16 16.66 9.62
CA TYR A 78 6.16 17.71 9.48
C TYR A 78 6.75 18.99 10.08
N PRO A 79 7.37 19.87 9.26
CA PRO A 79 8.11 21.03 9.75
C PRO A 79 7.20 22.08 10.42
N PHE A 80 5.89 22.02 10.15
CA PHE A 80 4.90 22.95 10.71
C PHE A 80 3.83 22.15 11.48
N GLU A 81 3.64 22.47 12.75
CA GLU A 81 2.69 21.78 13.64
C GLU A 81 1.23 21.87 13.14
N ASP A 82 0.87 23.01 12.55
CA ASP A 82 -0.48 23.30 12.07
C ASP A 82 -0.72 22.86 10.61
N ASP A 83 0.33 22.47 9.88
CA ASP A 83 0.25 22.04 8.49
C ASP A 83 0.67 20.56 8.36
N ARG A 84 -0.32 19.70 8.13
CA ARG A 84 -0.13 18.25 7.90
C ARG A 84 -0.04 17.89 6.42
N ASP A 85 -0.23 18.85 5.54
CA ASP A 85 -0.14 18.62 4.08
C ASP A 85 1.32 18.78 3.61
N THR A 86 2.12 19.60 4.29
CA THR A 86 3.55 19.74 4.02
C THR A 86 4.33 18.68 4.80
N ARG A 87 4.76 17.63 4.08
CA ARG A 87 5.56 16.54 4.64
C ARG A 87 6.84 16.34 3.86
N GLU A 88 7.96 16.32 4.58
CA GLU A 88 9.24 15.83 4.05
C GLU A 88 9.40 14.35 4.40
N GLN A 89 9.71 13.53 3.44
CA GLN A 89 9.87 12.10 3.65
C GLN A 89 11.27 11.64 3.25
N PHE A 90 11.90 10.86 4.14
CA PHE A 90 13.19 10.22 3.90
C PHE A 90 13.07 8.72 4.10
N SER A 91 13.93 7.95 3.43
CA SER A 91 14.00 6.49 3.57
C SER A 91 15.44 6.00 3.54
N ASN A 92 15.71 4.90 4.22
CA ASN A 92 16.99 4.18 4.10
C ASN A 92 17.11 3.43 2.78
N PHE A 93 16.03 3.29 2.02
CA PHE A 93 15.96 2.50 0.79
C PHE A 93 16.62 1.12 0.95
N ALA A 94 16.27 0.41 2.01
CA ALA A 94 16.79 -0.93 2.28
C ALA A 94 16.65 -1.83 1.05
N ASN A 95 17.72 -2.51 0.66
CA ASN A 95 17.72 -3.44 -0.46
C ASN A 95 17.33 -4.85 0.02
N ILE A 96 16.06 -5.07 0.23
CA ILE A 96 15.48 -6.30 0.77
C ILE A 96 14.34 -6.83 -0.13
N PRO A 97 14.61 -7.14 -1.40
CA PRO A 97 13.57 -7.58 -2.33
C PRO A 97 12.89 -8.85 -1.85
N ILE A 98 11.62 -8.99 -2.24
CA ILE A 98 10.83 -10.21 -2.07
C ILE A 98 11.04 -11.06 -3.32
N LEU A 99 11.73 -12.19 -3.17
CA LEU A 99 12.12 -13.08 -4.25
C LEU A 99 11.11 -14.24 -4.39
N VAL A 100 11.10 -14.90 -5.52
CA VAL A 100 10.31 -16.12 -5.74
C VAL A 100 10.61 -17.18 -4.68
N SER A 101 11.90 -17.40 -4.39
CA SER A 101 12.33 -18.34 -3.35
C SER A 101 11.86 -18.00 -1.94
N ASP A 102 11.54 -16.75 -1.66
CA ASP A 102 10.97 -16.36 -0.37
C ASP A 102 9.49 -16.76 -0.25
N LEU A 103 8.80 -16.95 -1.38
CA LEU A 103 7.35 -17.17 -1.44
C LEU A 103 6.95 -18.65 -1.61
N GLU A 104 7.76 -19.45 -2.31
CA GLU A 104 7.41 -20.82 -2.69
C GLU A 104 6.93 -21.70 -1.53
N ASP A 105 7.53 -21.56 -0.35
CA ASP A 105 7.23 -22.41 0.81
C ASP A 105 6.16 -21.80 1.75
N ILE A 106 5.79 -20.53 1.57
CA ILE A 106 4.90 -19.81 2.50
C ILE A 106 3.54 -19.49 1.90
N LEU A 107 3.38 -19.57 0.59
CA LEU A 107 2.09 -19.33 -0.06
C LEU A 107 1.08 -20.42 0.31
N PRO A 108 -0.20 -20.06 0.57
CA PRO A 108 -1.25 -21.03 0.83
C PRO A 108 -1.61 -21.82 -0.45
N ARG A 109 -2.21 -23.00 -0.27
CA ARG A 109 -2.58 -23.86 -1.42
C ARG A 109 -3.72 -23.29 -2.27
N GLU A 110 -4.64 -22.58 -1.65
CA GLU A 110 -5.81 -22.01 -2.30
C GLU A 110 -5.78 -20.49 -2.14
N ILE A 111 -5.45 -19.80 -3.22
CA ILE A 111 -5.30 -18.36 -3.27
C ILE A 111 -6.52 -17.76 -3.96
N GLU A 112 -7.06 -16.68 -3.40
CA GLU A 112 -8.18 -15.93 -3.96
C GLU A 112 -7.71 -14.74 -4.80
N GLY A 113 -6.55 -14.18 -4.46
CA GLY A 113 -5.94 -13.06 -5.13
C GLY A 113 -4.68 -12.59 -4.42
N PHE A 114 -3.94 -11.71 -5.07
CA PHE A 114 -2.74 -11.07 -4.51
C PHE A 114 -2.93 -9.56 -4.38
N VAL A 115 -2.41 -9.00 -3.29
CA VAL A 115 -2.28 -7.55 -3.09
C VAL A 115 -0.81 -7.22 -2.94
N LEU A 116 -0.24 -6.44 -3.87
CA LEU A 116 1.17 -6.10 -3.92
C LEU A 116 1.41 -4.67 -3.45
N ASN A 117 2.27 -4.51 -2.45
CA ASN A 117 2.53 -3.26 -1.76
C ASN A 117 4.02 -2.90 -1.74
N PRO A 118 4.66 -2.61 -2.87
CA PRO A 118 6.04 -2.13 -2.85
C PRO A 118 6.16 -0.77 -2.14
N LEU A 119 7.27 -0.54 -1.47
CA LEU A 119 7.64 0.74 -0.85
C LEU A 119 8.81 1.40 -1.56
N ASN A 120 9.61 0.64 -2.27
CA ASN A 120 10.60 1.13 -3.23
C ASN A 120 10.60 0.28 -4.52
N ARG A 121 11.29 0.78 -5.55
CA ARG A 121 11.32 0.17 -6.90
C ARG A 121 11.77 -1.28 -6.92
N TYR A 122 12.59 -1.69 -5.99
CA TYR A 122 13.28 -2.98 -6.01
C TYR A 122 12.61 -4.05 -5.14
N ASP A 123 11.53 -3.69 -4.42
CA ASP A 123 10.86 -4.62 -3.52
C ASP A 123 10.26 -5.83 -4.22
N PHE A 124 9.77 -5.64 -5.44
CA PHE A 124 9.24 -6.73 -6.28
C PHE A 124 10.02 -6.77 -7.61
N PRO A 125 11.03 -7.64 -7.73
CA PRO A 125 11.64 -7.94 -9.04
C PRO A 125 10.58 -8.41 -10.05
N ALA A 126 10.81 -8.15 -11.34
CA ALA A 126 9.88 -8.56 -12.41
C ALA A 126 9.56 -10.05 -12.36
N GLU A 127 10.56 -10.88 -12.08
CA GLU A 127 10.43 -12.34 -11.94
C GLU A 127 9.44 -12.74 -10.84
N THR A 128 9.42 -11.99 -9.73
CA THR A 128 8.47 -12.24 -8.63
C THR A 128 7.04 -11.91 -9.07
N VAL A 129 6.83 -10.80 -9.76
CA VAL A 129 5.50 -10.45 -10.27
C VAL A 129 5.03 -11.46 -11.32
N GLU A 130 5.91 -11.90 -12.24
CA GLU A 130 5.59 -12.94 -13.22
C GLU A 130 5.26 -14.29 -12.56
N TYR A 131 5.97 -14.64 -11.49
CA TYR A 131 5.65 -15.83 -10.70
C TYR A 131 4.24 -15.76 -10.11
N LEU A 132 3.86 -14.61 -9.51
CA LEU A 132 2.53 -14.41 -8.94
C LEU A 132 1.42 -14.44 -10.01
N LYS A 133 1.66 -13.91 -11.21
CA LYS A 133 0.73 -14.02 -12.35
C LYS A 133 0.46 -15.46 -12.77
N SER A 134 1.41 -16.37 -12.56
CA SER A 134 1.24 -17.78 -12.93
C SER A 134 0.16 -18.54 -12.15
N PHE A 135 -0.37 -17.95 -11.08
CA PHE A 135 -1.46 -18.53 -10.30
C PHE A 135 -2.85 -18.29 -10.90
N ASP A 136 -2.96 -17.45 -11.93
CA ASP A 136 -4.23 -17.17 -12.63
C ASP A 136 -5.36 -16.71 -11.68
N VAL A 137 -4.99 -15.83 -10.75
CA VAL A 137 -5.90 -15.19 -9.79
C VAL A 137 -5.73 -13.67 -9.84
N PRO A 138 -6.74 -12.87 -9.45
CA PRO A 138 -6.66 -11.41 -9.49
C PRO A 138 -5.46 -10.84 -8.74
N ILE A 139 -4.78 -9.86 -9.35
CA ILE A 139 -3.67 -9.13 -8.76
C ILE A 139 -4.03 -7.64 -8.64
N PHE A 140 -3.93 -7.14 -7.42
CA PHE A 140 -4.14 -5.74 -7.04
C PHE A 140 -2.80 -5.14 -6.64
N ALA A 141 -2.33 -4.08 -7.30
CA ALA A 141 -1.01 -3.53 -7.02
C ALA A 141 -1.04 -2.02 -6.70
N SER A 142 -0.43 -1.64 -5.58
CA SER A 142 -0.03 -0.25 -5.36
C SER A 142 1.21 0.04 -6.21
N ILE A 143 1.20 1.11 -6.99
CA ILE A 143 2.36 1.45 -7.82
C ILE A 143 3.34 2.41 -7.14
N GLN A 144 2.97 2.97 -6.01
CA GLN A 144 3.74 3.98 -5.29
C GLN A 144 5.21 3.60 -5.13
N GLY A 145 5.47 2.39 -4.63
CA GLY A 145 6.84 1.93 -4.41
C GLY A 145 7.64 1.80 -5.71
N PHE A 146 7.05 1.27 -6.77
CA PHE A 146 7.73 1.14 -8.06
C PHE A 146 8.25 2.48 -8.60
N LEU A 147 7.62 3.60 -8.26
CA LEU A 147 8.03 4.92 -8.69
C LEU A 147 9.09 5.55 -7.80
N ARG A 148 9.32 5.03 -6.59
CA ARG A 148 10.23 5.62 -5.60
C ARG A 148 11.68 5.23 -5.85
N LEU A 149 12.54 6.24 -5.87
CA LEU A 149 14.00 6.12 -5.95
C LEU A 149 14.66 7.01 -4.90
N PRO A 150 15.88 6.63 -4.44
CA PRO A 150 16.70 7.55 -3.66
C PRO A 150 17.13 8.74 -4.53
N ASP A 151 17.09 9.95 -3.97
CA ASP A 151 17.55 11.18 -4.63
C ASP A 151 18.78 11.75 -3.90
N VAL A 152 18.59 12.64 -2.95
CA VAL A 152 19.68 13.27 -2.22
C VAL A 152 19.91 12.54 -0.90
N GLN A 153 21.18 12.18 -0.66
CA GLN A 153 21.57 11.56 0.61
C GLN A 153 21.62 12.62 1.73
N VAL A 154 20.93 12.35 2.83
CA VAL A 154 20.92 13.15 4.05
C VAL A 154 21.22 12.22 5.22
N ASN A 155 22.45 12.28 5.75
CA ASN A 155 22.97 11.33 6.73
C ASN A 155 22.93 9.88 6.19
N GLU A 156 22.25 8.97 6.89
CA GLU A 156 22.09 7.56 6.51
C GLU A 156 20.82 7.31 5.65
N ASN A 157 20.03 8.35 5.37
CA ASN A 157 18.79 8.26 4.62
C ASN A 157 18.85 9.07 3.32
N TYR A 158 17.82 8.93 2.50
CA TYR A 158 17.69 9.62 1.21
C TYR A 158 16.33 10.28 1.11
N THR A 159 16.27 11.45 0.48
CA THR A 159 15.02 12.02 0.00
C THR A 159 14.44 11.13 -1.11
N ILE A 160 13.13 11.18 -1.28
CA ILE A 160 12.42 10.32 -2.22
C ILE A 160 12.17 11.10 -3.51
N LYS A 161 12.60 10.54 -4.62
CA LYS A 161 12.26 10.99 -5.97
C LYS A 161 11.28 10.03 -6.61
N LEU A 162 10.22 10.56 -7.21
CA LEU A 162 9.30 9.77 -8.02
C LEU A 162 9.73 9.80 -9.49
N SER A 163 9.83 8.64 -10.13
CA SER A 163 10.22 8.51 -11.52
C SER A 163 9.64 7.24 -12.13
N ASN A 164 9.08 7.36 -13.32
CA ASN A 164 8.72 6.22 -14.14
C ASN A 164 9.97 5.52 -14.71
N PHE A 165 9.83 4.30 -15.20
CA PHE A 165 10.86 3.54 -15.91
C PHE A 165 10.22 2.62 -16.95
N GLU A 166 11.00 2.28 -17.98
CA GLU A 166 10.46 1.60 -19.17
C GLU A 166 9.88 0.22 -18.84
N GLU A 167 10.53 -0.53 -17.97
CA GLU A 167 10.16 -1.90 -17.60
C GLU A 167 8.87 -1.98 -16.78
N LEU A 168 8.44 -0.87 -16.15
CA LEU A 168 7.23 -0.84 -15.31
C LEU A 168 5.99 -1.31 -16.09
N ARG A 169 5.89 -0.96 -17.35
CA ARG A 169 4.79 -1.41 -18.21
C ARG A 169 4.74 -2.93 -18.33
N GLY A 170 5.89 -3.57 -18.52
CA GLY A 170 6.01 -5.03 -18.58
C GLY A 170 5.66 -5.67 -17.24
N ILE A 171 6.14 -5.09 -16.13
CA ILE A 171 5.86 -5.59 -14.78
C ILE A 171 4.35 -5.55 -14.49
N LEU A 172 3.66 -4.47 -14.88
CA LEU A 172 2.24 -4.28 -14.61
C LEU A 172 1.30 -4.88 -15.67
N SER A 173 1.80 -5.29 -16.84
CA SER A 173 0.97 -5.95 -17.86
C SER A 173 0.36 -7.23 -17.30
N GLY A 174 -0.97 -7.36 -17.38
CA GLY A 174 -1.71 -8.49 -16.80
C GLY A 174 -1.92 -8.42 -15.28
N VAL A 175 -1.67 -7.25 -14.67
CA VAL A 175 -2.17 -6.91 -13.32
C VAL A 175 -3.60 -6.39 -13.50
N ASP A 176 -4.56 -6.91 -12.73
CA ASP A 176 -5.98 -6.58 -12.91
C ASP A 176 -6.28 -5.13 -12.47
N VAL A 177 -5.80 -4.73 -11.30
CA VAL A 177 -6.09 -3.40 -10.74
C VAL A 177 -4.84 -2.73 -10.21
N ILE A 178 -4.55 -1.51 -10.66
CA ILE A 178 -3.49 -0.69 -10.09
C ILE A 178 -4.06 0.49 -9.29
N PHE A 179 -3.38 0.81 -8.19
CA PHE A 179 -3.74 1.90 -7.28
C PHE A 179 -2.64 2.94 -7.24
N LEU A 180 -3.03 4.21 -7.34
CA LEU A 180 -2.12 5.35 -7.39
C LEU A 180 -2.84 6.63 -6.94
N ASP A 181 -2.06 7.68 -6.69
CA ASP A 181 -2.59 9.03 -6.53
C ASP A 181 -2.48 9.87 -7.82
N GLU A 182 -2.98 11.10 -7.80
CA GLU A 182 -2.92 12.00 -8.98
C GLU A 182 -1.49 12.39 -9.34
N ALA A 183 -0.59 12.51 -8.38
CA ALA A 183 0.81 12.84 -8.67
C ALA A 183 1.51 11.66 -9.37
N GLU A 184 1.29 10.46 -8.90
CA GLU A 184 1.79 9.22 -9.50
C GLU A 184 1.19 9.02 -10.90
N LYS A 185 -0.11 9.31 -11.07
CA LYS A 185 -0.79 9.27 -12.36
C LYS A 185 -0.17 10.20 -13.38
N ASN A 186 0.20 11.41 -12.97
CA ASN A 186 0.88 12.36 -13.84
C ASN A 186 2.25 11.87 -14.30
N ILE A 187 2.92 11.03 -13.49
CA ILE A 187 4.24 10.46 -13.81
C ILE A 187 4.12 9.31 -14.81
N ILE A 188 3.16 8.40 -14.61
CA ILE A 188 3.05 7.20 -15.45
C ILE A 188 2.26 7.42 -16.75
N GLY A 189 1.33 8.38 -16.78
CA GLY A 189 0.44 8.58 -17.94
C GLY A 189 -0.69 7.54 -18.03
N ASN A 190 -1.20 7.30 -19.24
CA ASN A 190 -2.41 6.47 -19.46
C ASN A 190 -2.16 5.10 -20.10
N ASP A 191 -0.95 4.82 -20.52
CA ASP A 191 -0.65 3.72 -21.44
C ASP A 191 -0.17 2.48 -20.65
N TYR A 192 -1.09 1.87 -19.91
CA TYR A 192 -0.87 0.63 -19.17
C TYR A 192 -1.98 -0.38 -19.49
N ASP A 193 -1.57 -1.63 -19.71
CA ASP A 193 -2.44 -2.76 -19.99
C ASP A 193 -2.89 -3.39 -18.67
N VAL A 194 -3.91 -2.78 -18.08
CA VAL A 194 -4.55 -3.19 -16.82
C VAL A 194 -6.06 -3.02 -16.95
N ASP A 195 -6.82 -3.86 -16.29
CA ASP A 195 -8.30 -3.81 -16.38
C ASP A 195 -8.87 -2.58 -15.69
N GLU A 196 -8.28 -2.18 -14.56
CA GLU A 196 -8.73 -1.03 -13.78
C GLU A 196 -7.56 -0.20 -13.25
N MET A 197 -7.70 1.11 -13.31
CA MET A 197 -6.80 2.08 -12.68
C MET A 197 -7.58 2.91 -11.67
N VAL A 198 -7.28 2.75 -10.39
CA VAL A 198 -7.93 3.45 -9.28
C VAL A 198 -7.05 4.61 -8.85
N ILE A 199 -7.53 5.84 -9.02
CA ILE A 199 -6.76 7.06 -8.77
C ILE A 199 -7.40 7.83 -7.63
N THR A 200 -6.67 7.96 -6.53
CA THR A 200 -7.11 8.71 -5.35
C THR A 200 -6.64 10.17 -5.40
N ASN A 201 -7.46 11.09 -4.86
CA ASN A 201 -7.16 12.52 -4.81
C ASN A 201 -7.56 13.15 -3.47
N GLY A 202 -7.28 12.46 -2.37
CA GLY A 202 -7.54 12.94 -1.02
C GLY A 202 -8.97 13.43 -0.82
N SER A 203 -9.14 14.67 -0.36
CA SER A 203 -10.47 15.27 -0.13
C SER A 203 -11.28 15.55 -1.40
N HIS A 204 -10.69 15.41 -2.59
CA HIS A 204 -11.39 15.53 -3.86
C HIS A 204 -11.97 14.20 -4.37
N GLY A 205 -11.88 13.12 -3.56
CA GLY A 205 -12.42 11.82 -3.89
C GLY A 205 -11.45 10.95 -4.69
N SER A 206 -11.99 10.18 -5.61
CA SER A 206 -11.22 9.26 -6.46
C SER A 206 -11.91 9.06 -7.81
N ARG A 207 -11.20 8.44 -8.73
CA ARG A 207 -11.77 8.00 -10.02
C ARG A 207 -11.23 6.63 -10.38
N VAL A 208 -12.06 5.87 -11.04
CA VAL A 208 -11.70 4.55 -11.57
C VAL A 208 -11.79 4.62 -13.08
N ILE A 209 -10.71 4.26 -13.75
CA ILE A 209 -10.63 4.14 -15.20
C ILE A 209 -10.63 2.65 -15.54
N SER A 210 -11.65 2.22 -16.29
CA SER A 210 -11.79 0.90 -16.88
C SER A 210 -12.29 1.10 -18.31
N ASP A 211 -13.36 0.46 -18.75
CA ASP A 211 -14.05 0.76 -20.02
C ASP A 211 -14.57 2.22 -20.10
N SER A 212 -14.77 2.82 -18.93
CA SER A 212 -15.18 4.22 -18.78
C SER A 212 -14.59 4.81 -17.49
N GLU A 213 -14.57 6.14 -17.39
CA GLU A 213 -14.18 6.83 -16.17
C GLU A 213 -15.38 6.98 -15.22
N ILE A 214 -15.24 6.50 -13.99
CA ILE A 214 -16.21 6.60 -12.91
C ILE A 214 -15.61 7.51 -11.82
N LYS A 215 -16.30 8.60 -11.50
CA LYS A 215 -15.91 9.50 -10.40
C LYS A 215 -16.60 9.10 -9.11
N ILE A 216 -15.86 9.10 -8.03
CA ILE A 216 -16.31 8.78 -6.67
C ILE A 216 -16.03 9.99 -5.79
N ASP A 217 -17.07 10.58 -5.25
CA ASP A 217 -16.94 11.70 -4.33
C ASP A 217 -16.25 11.24 -3.03
N ALA A 218 -15.50 12.17 -2.41
CA ALA A 218 -14.98 11.93 -1.07
C ALA A 218 -16.15 11.87 -0.08
N GLU A 219 -16.09 10.93 0.84
CA GLU A 219 -17.04 10.88 1.95
C GLU A 219 -16.64 11.92 3.00
N GLU A 220 -17.61 12.66 3.53
CA GLU A 220 -17.35 13.64 4.57
C GLU A 220 -16.82 12.97 5.85
N CYS A 221 -15.83 13.59 6.48
CA CYS A 221 -15.33 13.21 7.80
C CYS A 221 -15.60 14.31 8.83
N VAL A 222 -15.79 13.93 10.08
CA VAL A 222 -16.04 14.89 11.16
C VAL A 222 -14.79 15.69 11.51
N LYS A 223 -13.63 15.02 11.48
CA LYS A 223 -12.35 15.62 11.84
C LYS A 223 -11.20 14.86 11.17
N VAL A 224 -10.28 15.59 10.56
CA VAL A 224 -9.01 15.05 10.09
C VAL A 224 -8.02 14.99 11.25
N VAL A 225 -7.58 13.79 11.60
CA VAL A 225 -6.64 13.52 12.70
C VAL A 225 -5.32 12.97 12.16
N ASP A 226 -5.37 11.95 11.27
CA ASP A 226 -4.18 11.32 10.70
C ASP A 226 -4.49 10.79 9.30
N THR A 227 -3.82 11.34 8.29
CA THR A 227 -3.97 10.93 6.88
C THR A 227 -3.03 9.78 6.48
N THR A 228 -2.08 9.39 7.34
CA THR A 228 -1.12 8.30 7.05
C THR A 228 -1.85 6.98 6.85
N GLY A 229 -1.57 6.28 5.75
CA GLY A 229 -2.21 5.00 5.42
C GLY A 229 -3.67 5.13 4.94
N CYS A 230 -4.15 6.35 4.63
CA CYS A 230 -5.49 6.54 4.09
C CYS A 230 -5.65 5.90 2.70
N GLY A 231 -4.66 6.07 1.82
CA GLY A 231 -4.61 5.41 0.51
C GLY A 231 -4.58 3.88 0.62
N ASP A 232 -3.77 3.36 1.54
CA ASP A 232 -3.68 1.91 1.81
C ASP A 232 -5.02 1.36 2.33
N THR A 233 -5.68 2.09 3.23
CA THR A 233 -7.01 1.77 3.74
C THR A 233 -8.05 1.79 2.61
N TYR A 234 -8.00 2.80 1.73
CA TYR A 234 -8.86 2.89 0.55
C TYR A 234 -8.66 1.66 -0.35
N MET A 235 -7.41 1.35 -0.70
CA MET A 235 -7.08 0.20 -1.53
C MET A 235 -7.61 -1.10 -0.93
N ALA A 236 -7.35 -1.38 0.34
CA ALA A 236 -7.83 -2.59 0.99
C ALA A 236 -9.36 -2.70 0.98
N ALA A 237 -10.06 -1.62 1.30
CA ALA A 237 -11.52 -1.59 1.27
C ALA A 237 -12.08 -1.80 -0.14
N TYR A 238 -11.45 -1.21 -1.17
CA TYR A 238 -11.80 -1.44 -2.56
C TYR A 238 -11.66 -2.91 -2.95
N VAL A 239 -10.50 -3.51 -2.63
CA VAL A 239 -10.21 -4.93 -2.90
C VAL A 239 -11.26 -5.85 -2.29
N THR A 240 -11.68 -5.63 -1.03
CA THR A 240 -12.72 -6.46 -0.41
C THR A 240 -14.02 -6.49 -1.21
N GLN A 241 -14.41 -5.38 -1.83
CA GLN A 241 -15.63 -5.31 -2.63
C GLN A 241 -15.45 -5.92 -4.02
N LYS A 242 -14.25 -5.82 -4.61
CA LYS A 242 -13.95 -6.46 -5.89
C LYS A 242 -13.97 -7.98 -5.77
N LEU A 243 -13.42 -8.54 -4.70
CA LEU A 243 -13.50 -9.98 -4.41
C LEU A 243 -14.96 -10.47 -4.25
N LEU A 244 -15.87 -9.59 -3.82
CA LEU A 244 -17.31 -9.86 -3.80
C LEU A 244 -17.99 -9.57 -5.17
N LEU A 245 -17.23 -9.40 -6.23
CA LEU A 245 -17.70 -9.11 -7.60
C LEU A 245 -18.60 -7.86 -7.69
N LYS A 246 -18.35 -6.85 -6.85
CA LYS A 246 -19.05 -5.58 -6.91
C LYS A 246 -18.53 -4.71 -8.04
N SER A 247 -19.39 -3.81 -8.55
CA SER A 247 -18.96 -2.82 -9.55
C SER A 247 -17.92 -1.85 -8.98
N CYS A 248 -17.12 -1.24 -9.84
CA CYS A 248 -16.12 -0.22 -9.49
C CYS A 248 -16.74 0.93 -8.69
N GLU A 249 -17.96 1.35 -9.02
CA GLU A 249 -18.66 2.41 -8.30
C GLU A 249 -18.97 1.99 -6.86
N ILE A 250 -19.52 0.79 -6.64
CA ILE A 250 -19.83 0.27 -5.30
C ILE A 250 -18.54 0.10 -4.50
N ALA A 251 -17.50 -0.45 -5.11
CA ALA A 251 -16.20 -0.64 -4.46
C ALA A 251 -15.57 0.72 -4.08
N GLY A 252 -15.59 1.69 -4.97
CA GLY A 252 -15.05 3.02 -4.71
C GLY A 252 -15.81 3.79 -3.62
N ARG A 253 -17.15 3.76 -3.62
CA ARG A 253 -17.96 4.38 -2.56
C ARG A 253 -17.71 3.73 -1.20
N PHE A 254 -17.61 2.42 -1.15
CA PHE A 254 -17.27 1.72 0.08
C PHE A 254 -15.87 2.10 0.57
N ALA A 255 -14.87 2.12 -0.33
CA ALA A 255 -13.50 2.49 -0.02
C ALA A 255 -13.40 3.95 0.49
N SER A 256 -14.09 4.91 -0.15
CA SER A 256 -14.18 6.29 0.30
C SER A 256 -14.73 6.39 1.74
N LYS A 257 -15.80 5.66 2.05
CA LYS A 257 -16.39 5.61 3.39
C LYS A 257 -15.45 5.03 4.46
N ILE A 258 -14.67 3.99 4.13
CA ILE A 258 -13.75 3.39 5.09
C ILE A 258 -12.54 4.30 5.30
N ALA A 259 -12.00 4.89 4.22
CA ALA A 259 -10.92 5.85 4.30
C ALA A 259 -11.31 7.09 5.13
N SER A 260 -12.52 7.64 4.97
CA SER A 260 -12.99 8.78 5.76
C SER A 260 -13.06 8.46 7.26
N LYS A 261 -13.46 7.26 7.64
CA LYS A 261 -13.47 6.84 9.05
C LYS A 261 -12.07 6.64 9.61
N LYS A 262 -11.12 6.18 8.79
CA LYS A 262 -9.72 6.01 9.20
C LYS A 262 -9.09 7.35 9.57
N ILE A 263 -9.27 8.40 8.79
CA ILE A 263 -8.61 9.70 9.03
C ILE A 263 -9.09 10.40 10.30
N GLU A 264 -10.19 9.97 10.89
CA GLU A 264 -10.70 10.48 12.18
C GLU A 264 -9.94 9.95 13.40
N ASN A 265 -9.00 9.00 13.20
CA ASN A 265 -8.23 8.36 14.26
C ASN A 265 -6.75 8.27 13.91
N PHE A 266 -5.89 8.29 14.93
CA PHE A 266 -4.46 7.98 14.74
C PHE A 266 -4.25 6.50 14.41
N GLY A 267 -3.24 6.24 13.56
CA GLY A 267 -2.84 4.89 13.18
C GLY A 267 -3.80 4.21 12.20
N PRO A 268 -3.80 2.87 12.14
CA PRO A 268 -4.62 2.09 11.22
C PRO A 268 -6.13 2.27 11.44
N TYR A 269 -6.91 1.78 10.47
CA TYR A 269 -8.36 1.72 10.60
C TYR A 269 -8.75 0.95 11.88
N CYS A 270 -9.65 1.54 12.66
CA CYS A 270 -10.14 0.94 13.88
C CYS A 270 -11.67 0.89 13.86
N PHE A 271 -12.22 -0.30 13.94
CA PHE A 271 -13.66 -0.48 14.11
C PHE A 271 -14.04 -0.17 15.57
N LYS A 272 -14.74 0.94 15.78
CA LYS A 272 -15.39 1.18 17.08
C LYS A 272 -16.65 0.32 17.16
N LYS A 273 -16.59 -0.72 17.98
CA LYS A 273 -17.78 -1.49 18.38
C LYS A 273 -18.76 -0.63 19.14
#